data_dbe4d39ef2d7405ebf5e5fcdba07c8c4
#
_entry.id   dbe4d39ef2d7405ebf5e5fcdba07c8c4
#
_cell.length_a   1.000
_cell.length_b   1.000
_cell.length_c   1.000
_cell.angle_alpha   90.00
_cell.angle_beta   90.00
_cell.angle_gamma   90.00
#
_symmetry.space_group_name_H-M   'P 1'
#
loop_
_entity.id
_entity.type
_entity.pdbx_description
1 polymer ?
#
loop_
_entity_poly.entity_id
_entity_poly.type
_entity_poly.pdbx_seq_one_letter_code
_entity_poly.pdbx_strand_id
1 'polypeptide(L)'
;MNKRESFSSRWGFICACIGSAVGMGNIWMFPTRVSLYGGGSFLIPYFIFVILIGSTGVIGEMSFGRAAKAGPIDAFGIACEKKGKRKVGEALGMIPVFGSLAMAIGYTVVMGWILRYAVGTFTGATLSPENVDEFGAAFGKMASAFGNNMWQILALVACMLILMLGVGSGIEKANKIMMPIFFALFVILGIYVGFQPGASEGYRYIFRVDPEAFKDPATWIFALGQAFFSLSVAGNGTLIYGSYLSDEEDIPASAGRVALFDTIAAILAALVIIPAMATTGAQLDQGGPGLLFIFLPNLIKGMPGGWLIAIIFFVAVLLAGMTSLINLYEAPIATVQEKFKLGRVPACAFTGIVGVIVSLLIQGIVSDWMDVLSIYICPLGAGLAGIMFFWVCGKAFVEKQVNTGRETPFTKQYYTICKYFYVPVCFIVLILGIVL
;
A
#
# COMPACT_ATOMS: atom_id res chain seq x y z
N MET A 1 13.78 -0.71 30.16
CA MET A 1 13.07 -0.45 28.90
C MET A 1 13.93 -1.01 27.78
N ASN A 2 13.44 -1.99 27.02
CA ASN A 2 14.16 -2.44 25.84
C ASN A 2 14.29 -1.26 24.88
N LYS A 3 15.48 -1.05 24.33
CA LYS A 3 15.75 0.00 23.35
C LYS A 3 14.84 -0.26 22.15
N ARG A 4 14.11 0.78 21.69
CA ARG A 4 13.24 0.65 20.50
C ARG A 4 14.09 0.22 19.31
N GLU A 5 13.58 -0.71 18.52
CA GLU A 5 14.22 -1.11 17.27
C GLU A 5 14.34 0.10 16.33
N SER A 6 15.33 0.09 15.46
CA SER A 6 15.57 1.17 14.49
C SER A 6 16.08 0.61 13.18
N PHE A 7 15.87 1.34 12.10
CA PHE A 7 16.52 1.06 10.82
C PHE A 7 18.02 1.23 10.95
N SER A 8 18.79 0.35 10.30
CA SER A 8 20.25 0.37 10.34
C SER A 8 20.86 1.37 9.36
N SER A 9 20.10 1.75 8.31
CA SER A 9 20.56 2.66 7.28
C SER A 9 19.40 3.49 6.68
N ARG A 10 19.74 4.70 6.24
CA ARG A 10 18.80 5.58 5.51
C ARG A 10 18.21 4.91 4.27
N TRP A 11 19.03 4.24 3.47
CA TRP A 11 18.56 3.52 2.28
C TRP A 11 17.61 2.38 2.64
N GLY A 12 17.90 1.65 3.73
CA GLY A 12 17.02 0.60 4.21
C GLY A 12 15.65 1.11 4.65
N PHE A 13 15.62 2.23 5.36
CA PHE A 13 14.39 2.92 5.70
C PHE A 13 13.60 3.33 4.45
N ILE A 14 14.26 3.97 3.46
CA ILE A 14 13.61 4.37 2.22
C ILE A 14 13.05 3.16 1.47
N CYS A 15 13.81 2.06 1.35
CA CYS A 15 13.32 0.83 0.74
C CYS A 15 12.13 0.24 1.49
N ALA A 16 12.12 0.27 2.82
CA ALA A 16 11.00 -0.21 3.62
C ALA A 16 9.73 0.65 3.41
N CYS A 17 9.88 1.97 3.35
CA CYS A 17 8.77 2.86 3.07
C CYS A 17 8.24 2.71 1.63
N ILE A 18 9.14 2.56 0.65
CA ILE A 18 8.74 2.25 -0.74
C ILE A 18 7.97 0.93 -0.78
N GLY A 19 8.48 -0.13 -0.13
CA GLY A 19 7.80 -1.42 -0.08
C GLY A 19 6.47 -1.39 0.68
N SER A 20 6.32 -0.48 1.64
CA SER A 20 5.03 -0.22 2.29
C SER A 20 4.02 0.42 1.33
N ALA A 21 4.47 1.36 0.51
CA ALA A 21 3.64 2.08 -0.44
C ALA A 21 3.35 1.25 -1.70
N VAL A 22 4.40 0.63 -2.28
CA VAL A 22 4.28 -0.18 -3.50
C VAL A 22 3.64 -1.54 -3.20
N GLY A 23 2.43 -1.74 -3.68
CA GLY A 23 1.66 -2.96 -3.46
C GLY A 23 0.54 -3.15 -4.47
N MET A 24 -0.55 -3.79 -4.05
CA MET A 24 -1.72 -4.01 -4.90
C MET A 24 -2.37 -2.71 -5.36
N GLY A 25 -2.21 -1.63 -4.60
CA GLY A 25 -2.63 -0.29 -4.99
C GLY A 25 -2.04 0.16 -6.32
N ASN A 26 -0.73 -0.10 -6.53
CA ASN A 26 0.00 0.29 -7.74
C ASN A 26 -0.19 -0.71 -8.89
N ILE A 27 -0.21 -2.02 -8.57
CA ILE A 27 -0.16 -3.07 -9.59
C ILE A 27 -1.56 -3.41 -10.11
N TRP A 28 -2.57 -3.27 -9.29
CA TRP A 28 -3.93 -3.64 -9.63
C TRP A 28 -4.88 -2.44 -9.69
N MET A 29 -5.04 -1.71 -8.55
CA MET A 29 -6.03 -0.64 -8.50
C MET A 29 -5.68 0.53 -9.42
N PHE A 30 -4.43 0.92 -9.49
CA PHE A 30 -4.01 2.05 -10.31
C PHE A 30 -4.20 1.81 -11.81
N PRO A 31 -3.71 0.72 -12.44
CA PRO A 31 -3.99 0.43 -13.85
C PRO A 31 -5.48 0.34 -14.14
N THR A 32 -6.27 -0.27 -13.25
CA THR A 32 -7.73 -0.31 -13.34
C THR A 32 -8.34 1.08 -13.41
N ARG A 33 -7.92 1.99 -12.52
CA ARG A 33 -8.46 3.36 -12.48
C ARG A 33 -8.01 4.19 -13.67
N VAL A 34 -6.75 4.07 -14.10
CA VAL A 34 -6.25 4.68 -15.35
C VAL A 34 -7.09 4.21 -16.54
N SER A 35 -7.42 2.93 -16.55
CA SER A 35 -8.24 2.29 -17.58
C SER A 35 -9.68 2.81 -17.59
N LEU A 36 -10.35 2.83 -16.42
CA LEU A 36 -11.76 3.21 -16.29
C LEU A 36 -12.01 4.72 -16.44
N TYR A 37 -11.06 5.57 -16.02
CA TYR A 37 -11.25 7.02 -15.96
C TYR A 37 -10.48 7.80 -17.05
N GLY A 38 -10.21 7.18 -18.20
CA GLY A 38 -9.76 7.86 -19.41
C GLY A 38 -8.27 8.20 -19.45
N GLY A 39 -7.41 7.30 -18.98
CA GLY A 39 -5.96 7.42 -19.17
C GLY A 39 -5.37 8.68 -18.55
N GLY A 40 -4.82 9.57 -19.38
CA GLY A 40 -4.18 10.81 -18.97
C GLY A 40 -5.09 11.76 -18.19
N SER A 41 -6.40 11.69 -18.42
CA SER A 41 -7.39 12.47 -17.67
C SER A 41 -7.43 12.08 -16.18
N PHE A 42 -7.16 10.83 -15.85
CA PHE A 42 -7.01 10.36 -14.47
C PHE A 42 -5.61 10.67 -13.91
N LEU A 43 -4.57 10.58 -14.74
CA LEU A 43 -3.20 10.78 -14.29
C LEU A 43 -2.95 12.19 -13.75
N ILE A 44 -3.54 13.21 -14.36
CA ILE A 44 -3.34 14.61 -13.94
C ILE A 44 -3.84 14.87 -12.51
N PRO A 45 -5.13 14.59 -12.16
CA PRO A 45 -5.58 14.70 -10.77
C PRO A 45 -4.79 13.81 -9.81
N TYR A 46 -4.43 12.60 -10.22
CA TYR A 46 -3.63 11.69 -9.40
C TYR A 46 -2.28 12.30 -9.01
N PHE A 47 -1.52 12.86 -9.96
CA PHE A 47 -0.25 13.52 -9.66
C PHE A 47 -0.41 14.69 -8.71
N ILE A 48 -1.45 15.51 -8.90
CA ILE A 48 -1.76 16.61 -8.00
C ILE A 48 -1.95 16.09 -6.57
N PHE A 49 -2.75 15.03 -6.41
CA PHE A 49 -3.05 14.48 -5.10
C PHE A 49 -1.87 13.72 -4.47
N VAL A 50 -1.06 13.01 -5.25
CA VAL A 50 0.16 12.37 -4.74
C VAL A 50 1.15 13.40 -4.20
N ILE A 51 1.35 14.51 -4.92
CA ILE A 51 2.20 15.58 -4.44
C ILE A 51 1.62 16.18 -3.15
N LEU A 52 0.32 16.42 -3.12
CA LEU A 52 -0.36 16.97 -1.95
C LEU A 52 -0.26 16.04 -0.75
N ILE A 53 -0.67 14.78 -0.88
CA ILE A 53 -0.69 13.81 0.23
C ILE A 53 0.73 13.43 0.65
N GLY A 54 1.64 13.26 -0.31
CA GLY A 54 3.06 12.98 -0.03
C GLY A 54 3.74 14.10 0.74
N SER A 55 3.47 15.36 0.35
CA SER A 55 4.04 16.53 1.03
C SER A 55 3.31 16.94 2.33
N THR A 56 2.18 16.32 2.66
CA THR A 56 1.41 16.64 3.88
C THR A 56 1.27 15.41 4.79
N GLY A 57 0.51 14.42 4.37
CA GLY A 57 0.15 13.25 5.18
C GLY A 57 1.35 12.37 5.51
N VAL A 58 2.16 12.01 4.51
CA VAL A 58 3.35 11.15 4.71
C VAL A 58 4.34 11.83 5.66
N ILE A 59 4.68 13.11 5.41
CA ILE A 59 5.58 13.88 6.29
C ILE A 59 4.98 13.98 7.70
N GLY A 60 3.68 14.23 7.81
CA GLY A 60 2.97 14.36 9.08
C GLY A 60 3.03 13.08 9.90
N GLU A 61 2.64 11.95 9.34
CA GLU A 61 2.62 10.67 10.03
C GLU A 61 4.04 10.19 10.41
N MET A 62 5.02 10.29 9.50
CA MET A 62 6.41 9.95 9.82
C MET A 62 6.98 10.83 10.94
N SER A 63 6.73 12.14 10.89
CA SER A 63 7.18 13.08 11.93
C SER A 63 6.51 12.81 13.27
N PHE A 64 5.22 12.46 13.26
CA PHE A 64 4.48 12.11 14.45
C PHE A 64 5.00 10.82 15.08
N GLY A 65 5.22 9.77 14.27
CA GLY A 65 5.81 8.51 14.71
C GLY A 65 7.20 8.71 15.32
N ARG A 66 8.09 9.46 14.63
CA ARG A 66 9.43 9.79 15.15
C ARG A 66 9.39 10.54 16.49
N ALA A 67 8.49 11.51 16.60
CA ALA A 67 8.33 12.28 17.83
C ALA A 67 7.83 11.43 19.01
N ALA A 68 6.95 10.49 18.74
CA ALA A 68 6.40 9.62 19.78
C ALA A 68 7.34 8.46 20.15
N LYS A 69 8.19 8.00 19.22
CA LYS A 69 9.00 6.76 19.36
C LYS A 69 8.15 5.57 19.81
N ALA A 70 6.90 5.51 19.37
CA ALA A 70 5.91 4.53 19.79
C ALA A 70 4.97 4.18 18.65
N GLY A 71 4.25 3.06 18.78
CA GLY A 71 3.18 2.69 17.86
C GLY A 71 1.99 3.66 17.94
N PRO A 72 1.00 3.53 17.02
CA PRO A 72 -0.08 4.53 16.90
C PRO A 72 -0.87 4.76 18.19
N ILE A 73 -1.17 3.71 18.97
CA ILE A 73 -1.96 3.85 20.23
C ILE A 73 -1.22 4.74 21.23
N ASP A 74 0.05 4.44 21.48
CA ASP A 74 0.82 5.22 22.46
C ASP A 74 1.17 6.61 21.91
N ALA A 75 1.40 6.75 20.60
CA ALA A 75 1.62 8.05 19.97
C ALA A 75 0.43 9.00 20.16
N PHE A 76 -0.79 8.51 19.95
CA PHE A 76 -2.00 9.30 20.18
C PHE A 76 -2.22 9.59 21.67
N GLY A 77 -1.92 8.61 22.53
CA GLY A 77 -1.94 8.80 23.99
C GLY A 77 -1.01 9.92 24.45
N ILE A 78 0.25 9.90 23.97
CA ILE A 78 1.27 10.92 24.27
C ILE A 78 0.83 12.31 23.77
N ALA A 79 0.25 12.40 22.57
CA ALA A 79 -0.28 13.65 22.04
C ALA A 79 -1.34 14.28 22.96
N CYS A 80 -2.24 13.45 23.52
CA CYS A 80 -3.33 13.88 24.40
C CYS A 80 -2.91 14.05 25.87
N GLU A 81 -1.73 13.56 26.26
CA GLU A 81 -1.27 13.55 27.67
C GLU A 81 -1.13 14.95 28.25
N LYS A 82 -0.63 15.92 27.48
CA LYS A 82 -0.52 17.33 27.90
C LYS A 82 -1.87 17.96 28.26
N LYS A 83 -2.97 17.38 27.78
CA LYS A 83 -4.35 17.81 28.10
C LYS A 83 -5.00 16.93 29.17
N GLY A 84 -4.25 16.04 29.83
CA GLY A 84 -4.78 15.08 30.82
C GLY A 84 -5.69 14.00 30.22
N LYS A 85 -5.70 13.79 28.90
CA LYS A 85 -6.63 12.91 28.19
C LYS A 85 -5.92 11.73 27.49
N ARG A 86 -4.85 11.19 28.07
CA ARG A 86 -4.07 10.09 27.50
C ARG A 86 -4.93 8.91 27.07
N LYS A 87 -5.86 8.44 27.92
CA LYS A 87 -6.75 7.31 27.62
C LYS A 87 -7.64 7.56 26.40
N VAL A 88 -8.10 8.80 26.20
CA VAL A 88 -8.88 9.15 25.00
C VAL A 88 -8.02 9.07 23.75
N GLY A 89 -6.77 9.58 23.80
CA GLY A 89 -5.82 9.43 22.71
C GLY A 89 -5.56 7.97 22.39
N GLU A 90 -5.28 7.14 23.40
CA GLU A 90 -5.05 5.70 23.20
C GLU A 90 -6.27 4.99 22.58
N ALA A 91 -7.49 5.32 23.02
CA ALA A 91 -8.72 4.77 22.43
C ALA A 91 -8.88 5.16 20.95
N LEU A 92 -8.61 6.42 20.59
CA LEU A 92 -8.62 6.87 19.18
C LEU A 92 -7.51 6.22 18.36
N GLY A 93 -6.33 5.98 18.93
CA GLY A 93 -5.21 5.28 18.29
C GLY A 93 -5.48 3.80 18.01
N MET A 94 -6.48 3.18 18.67
CA MET A 94 -6.90 1.82 18.34
C MET A 94 -7.52 1.72 16.94
N ILE A 95 -8.20 2.76 16.46
CA ILE A 95 -8.86 2.74 15.15
C ILE A 95 -7.87 2.46 14.01
N PRO A 96 -6.79 3.24 13.82
CA PRO A 96 -5.82 2.93 12.74
C PRO A 96 -5.09 1.60 12.94
N VAL A 97 -4.88 1.14 14.17
CA VAL A 97 -4.24 -0.17 14.42
C VAL A 97 -5.16 -1.33 14.03
N PHE A 98 -6.43 -1.28 14.43
CA PHE A 98 -7.42 -2.27 13.99
C PHE A 98 -7.62 -2.22 12.47
N GLY A 99 -7.64 -1.02 11.89
CA GLY A 99 -7.66 -0.85 10.44
C GLY A 99 -6.48 -1.52 9.75
N SER A 100 -5.27 -1.34 10.28
CA SER A 100 -4.06 -1.99 9.77
C SER A 100 -4.14 -3.52 9.86
N LEU A 101 -4.58 -4.05 11.01
CA LEU A 101 -4.74 -5.49 11.19
C LEU A 101 -5.81 -6.07 10.25
N ALA A 102 -6.95 -5.42 10.16
CA ALA A 102 -8.03 -5.86 9.28
C ALA A 102 -7.61 -5.81 7.80
N MET A 103 -6.88 -4.75 7.38
CA MET A 103 -6.30 -4.65 6.05
C MET A 103 -5.27 -5.77 5.81
N ALA A 104 -4.38 -6.04 6.76
CA ALA A 104 -3.40 -7.12 6.68
C ALA A 104 -4.07 -8.51 6.53
N ILE A 105 -5.19 -8.72 7.22
CA ILE A 105 -5.99 -9.95 7.12
C ILE A 105 -6.55 -10.14 5.71
N GLY A 106 -7.18 -9.11 5.12
CA GLY A 106 -7.65 -9.15 3.73
C GLY A 106 -6.51 -9.34 2.74
N TYR A 107 -5.40 -8.62 2.94
CA TYR A 107 -4.19 -8.79 2.14
C TYR A 107 -3.60 -10.21 2.22
N THR A 108 -3.72 -10.89 3.36
CA THR A 108 -3.27 -12.28 3.52
C THR A 108 -3.99 -13.22 2.56
N VAL A 109 -5.31 -13.03 2.36
CA VAL A 109 -6.08 -13.82 1.38
C VAL A 109 -5.55 -13.59 -0.04
N VAL A 110 -5.41 -12.33 -0.43
CA VAL A 110 -4.90 -11.94 -1.76
C VAL A 110 -3.47 -12.45 -1.99
N MET A 111 -2.62 -12.36 -0.97
CA MET A 111 -1.24 -12.89 -1.04
C MET A 111 -1.22 -14.40 -1.24
N GLY A 112 -2.18 -15.12 -0.67
CA GLY A 112 -2.36 -16.55 -0.94
C GLY A 112 -2.68 -16.82 -2.42
N TRP A 113 -3.53 -16.00 -3.06
CA TRP A 113 -3.80 -16.12 -4.50
C TRP A 113 -2.55 -15.86 -5.33
N ILE A 114 -1.83 -14.77 -5.01
CA ILE A 114 -0.59 -14.41 -5.71
C ILE A 114 0.47 -15.50 -5.58
N LEU A 115 0.68 -16.03 -4.37
CA LEU A 115 1.66 -17.09 -4.14
C LEU A 115 1.32 -18.35 -4.92
N ARG A 116 0.04 -18.75 -4.96
CA ARG A 116 -0.43 -19.91 -5.75
C ARG A 116 -0.17 -19.69 -7.24
N TYR A 117 -0.48 -18.51 -7.75
CA TYR A 117 -0.22 -18.18 -9.16
C TYR A 117 1.28 -18.14 -9.45
N ALA A 118 2.10 -17.52 -8.59
CA ALA A 118 3.56 -17.46 -8.76
C ALA A 118 4.17 -18.88 -8.82
N VAL A 119 3.81 -19.75 -7.87
CA VAL A 119 4.29 -21.16 -7.89
C VAL A 119 3.72 -21.90 -9.10
N GLY A 120 2.46 -21.68 -9.42
CA GLY A 120 1.79 -22.29 -10.58
C GLY A 120 2.43 -21.93 -11.93
N THR A 121 3.11 -20.79 -12.05
CA THR A 121 3.85 -20.43 -13.27
C THR A 121 5.05 -21.35 -13.51
N PHE A 122 5.75 -21.78 -12.48
CA PHE A 122 6.88 -22.70 -12.60
C PHE A 122 6.44 -24.12 -12.99
N THR A 123 5.24 -24.53 -12.59
CA THR A 123 4.67 -25.86 -12.90
C THR A 123 3.82 -25.86 -14.17
N GLY A 124 3.56 -24.70 -14.77
CA GLY A 124 2.62 -24.53 -15.89
C GLY A 124 1.15 -24.47 -15.49
N ALA A 125 0.80 -24.73 -14.22
CA ALA A 125 -0.58 -24.78 -13.75
C ALA A 125 -1.33 -23.45 -13.90
N THR A 126 -0.64 -22.30 -13.74
CA THR A 126 -1.24 -20.97 -13.89
C THR A 126 -1.69 -20.67 -15.33
N LEU A 127 -1.03 -21.25 -16.33
CA LEU A 127 -1.36 -21.04 -17.75
C LEU A 127 -2.06 -22.25 -18.38
N SER A 128 -2.51 -23.23 -17.59
CA SER A 128 -3.19 -24.44 -18.09
C SER A 128 -4.60 -24.18 -18.66
N PRO A 129 -5.44 -23.23 -18.11
CA PRO A 129 -6.76 -22.96 -18.67
C PRO A 129 -6.67 -22.49 -20.13
N GLU A 130 -7.65 -22.86 -20.97
CA GLU A 130 -7.58 -22.62 -22.41
C GLU A 130 -8.19 -21.28 -22.85
N ASN A 131 -9.17 -20.79 -22.11
CA ASN A 131 -9.92 -19.59 -22.42
C ASN A 131 -10.30 -18.79 -21.15
N VAL A 132 -10.83 -17.59 -21.34
CA VAL A 132 -11.21 -16.65 -20.26
C VAL A 132 -12.19 -17.27 -19.27
N ASP A 133 -13.15 -18.08 -19.75
CA ASP A 133 -14.16 -18.69 -18.90
C ASP A 133 -13.55 -19.72 -17.96
N GLU A 134 -12.59 -20.51 -18.46
CA GLU A 134 -11.84 -21.48 -17.64
C GLU A 134 -10.91 -20.77 -16.64
N PHE A 135 -10.24 -19.68 -17.03
CA PHE A 135 -9.51 -18.84 -16.09
C PHE A 135 -10.45 -18.28 -15.01
N GLY A 136 -11.63 -17.82 -15.41
CA GLY A 136 -12.67 -17.34 -14.49
C GLY A 136 -13.13 -18.42 -13.52
N ALA A 137 -13.42 -19.63 -14.02
CA ALA A 137 -13.82 -20.76 -13.19
C ALA A 137 -12.70 -21.20 -12.21
N ALA A 138 -11.44 -21.25 -12.68
CA ALA A 138 -10.28 -21.58 -11.86
C ALA A 138 -10.06 -20.55 -10.74
N PHE A 139 -10.14 -19.24 -11.07
CA PHE A 139 -10.04 -18.19 -10.08
C PHE A 139 -11.24 -18.22 -9.12
N GLY A 140 -12.47 -18.34 -9.60
CA GLY A 140 -13.67 -18.41 -8.76
C GLY A 140 -13.61 -19.55 -7.75
N LYS A 141 -13.13 -20.74 -8.17
CA LYS A 141 -12.90 -21.87 -7.26
C LYS A 141 -11.84 -21.57 -6.20
N MET A 142 -10.77 -20.86 -6.59
CA MET A 142 -9.70 -20.48 -5.66
C MET A 142 -10.16 -19.37 -4.69
N ALA A 143 -10.92 -18.40 -5.17
CA ALA A 143 -11.41 -17.26 -4.40
C ALA A 143 -12.64 -17.60 -3.52
N SER A 144 -13.22 -18.81 -3.69
CA SER A 144 -14.34 -19.26 -2.86
C SER A 144 -13.91 -19.53 -1.41
N ALA A 145 -14.88 -19.59 -0.52
CA ALA A 145 -14.65 -19.92 0.89
C ALA A 145 -13.84 -21.21 1.03
N PHE A 146 -12.75 -21.15 1.76
CA PHE A 146 -11.78 -22.24 1.97
C PHE A 146 -11.10 -22.78 0.70
N GLY A 147 -11.18 -22.06 -0.43
CA GLY A 147 -10.60 -22.50 -1.71
C GLY A 147 -9.08 -22.39 -1.81
N ASN A 148 -8.43 -21.63 -0.91
CA ASN A 148 -6.99 -21.34 -1.01
C ASN A 148 -6.23 -21.38 0.34
N ASN A 149 -6.71 -22.13 1.31
CA ASN A 149 -6.21 -22.13 2.69
C ASN A 149 -4.70 -22.33 2.81
N MET A 150 -4.15 -23.35 2.16
CA MET A 150 -2.74 -23.68 2.25
C MET A 150 -1.85 -22.52 1.80
N TRP A 151 -2.15 -21.94 0.66
CA TRP A 151 -1.32 -20.89 0.07
C TRP A 151 -1.35 -19.59 0.86
N GLN A 152 -2.51 -19.20 1.42
CA GLN A 152 -2.59 -18.01 2.26
C GLN A 152 -1.89 -18.21 3.62
N ILE A 153 -1.96 -19.41 4.21
CA ILE A 153 -1.22 -19.73 5.43
C ILE A 153 0.28 -19.67 5.14
N LEU A 154 0.75 -20.25 4.03
CA LEU A 154 2.16 -20.19 3.65
C LEU A 154 2.65 -18.76 3.42
N ALA A 155 1.85 -17.93 2.74
CA ALA A 155 2.18 -16.51 2.54
C ALA A 155 2.29 -15.75 3.87
N LEU A 156 1.35 -15.98 4.78
CA LEU A 156 1.39 -15.34 6.11
C LEU A 156 2.54 -15.85 6.96
N VAL A 157 2.83 -17.14 6.95
CA VAL A 157 3.98 -17.72 7.67
C VAL A 157 5.29 -17.08 7.16
N ALA A 158 5.47 -16.96 5.84
CA ALA A 158 6.64 -16.30 5.27
C ALA A 158 6.75 -14.83 5.74
N CYS A 159 5.65 -14.09 5.77
CA CYS A 159 5.60 -12.73 6.31
C CYS A 159 5.99 -12.69 7.79
N MET A 160 5.41 -13.57 8.62
CA MET A 160 5.69 -13.61 10.06
C MET A 160 7.15 -13.99 10.36
N LEU A 161 7.75 -14.90 9.60
CA LEU A 161 9.17 -15.25 9.74
C LEU A 161 10.08 -14.02 9.49
N ILE A 162 9.77 -13.21 8.48
CA ILE A 162 10.50 -11.95 8.24
C ILE A 162 10.31 -10.97 9.40
N LEU A 163 9.08 -10.81 9.87
CA LEU A 163 8.75 -9.90 10.97
C LEU A 163 9.39 -10.33 12.31
N MET A 164 9.50 -11.62 12.58
CA MET A 164 10.17 -12.16 13.78
C MET A 164 11.65 -11.78 13.85
N LEU A 165 12.31 -11.52 12.71
CA LEU A 165 13.71 -11.08 12.66
C LEU A 165 13.90 -9.62 13.09
N GLY A 166 12.82 -8.84 13.27
CA GLY A 166 12.86 -7.45 13.69
C GLY A 166 12.99 -6.45 12.54
N VAL A 167 13.19 -5.17 12.89
CA VAL A 167 13.18 -4.06 11.93
C VAL A 167 14.42 -4.10 11.03
N GLY A 168 15.62 -4.12 11.61
CA GLY A 168 16.87 -4.05 10.84
C GLY A 168 17.17 -5.34 10.07
N SER A 169 17.08 -6.50 10.74
CA SER A 169 17.46 -7.81 10.18
C SER A 169 16.37 -8.45 9.34
N GLY A 170 15.11 -8.11 9.58
CA GLY A 170 13.93 -8.63 8.88
C GLY A 170 13.39 -7.62 7.85
N ILE A 171 12.65 -6.61 8.31
CA ILE A 171 11.92 -5.66 7.46
C ILE A 171 12.88 -4.93 6.51
N GLU A 172 13.93 -4.31 7.04
CA GLU A 172 14.88 -3.54 6.24
C GLU A 172 15.59 -4.40 5.20
N LYS A 173 16.11 -5.56 5.62
CA LYS A 173 16.85 -6.45 4.72
C LYS A 173 15.94 -7.03 3.63
N ALA A 174 14.71 -7.45 3.96
CA ALA A 174 13.76 -7.94 3.00
C ALA A 174 13.42 -6.88 1.95
N ASN A 175 13.11 -5.65 2.37
CA ASN A 175 12.76 -4.56 1.46
C ASN A 175 13.94 -4.12 0.56
N LYS A 176 15.17 -4.10 1.10
CA LYS A 176 16.39 -3.83 0.32
C LYS A 176 16.61 -4.81 -0.84
N ILE A 177 16.12 -6.05 -0.72
CA ILE A 177 16.23 -7.08 -1.74
C ILE A 177 15.00 -7.03 -2.66
N MET A 178 13.80 -7.04 -2.07
CA MET A 178 12.56 -7.20 -2.82
C MET A 178 12.25 -6.00 -3.72
N MET A 179 12.48 -4.76 -3.25
CA MET A 179 12.11 -3.57 -4.03
C MET A 179 12.97 -3.37 -5.29
N PRO A 180 14.31 -3.43 -5.26
CA PRO A 180 15.08 -3.35 -6.49
C PRO A 180 14.76 -4.47 -7.50
N ILE A 181 14.52 -5.69 -7.02
CA ILE A 181 14.13 -6.82 -7.90
C ILE A 181 12.77 -6.53 -8.52
N PHE A 182 11.79 -6.08 -7.75
CA PHE A 182 10.47 -5.68 -8.27
C PHE A 182 10.59 -4.67 -9.41
N PHE A 183 11.30 -3.56 -9.19
CA PHE A 183 11.49 -2.54 -10.24
C PHE A 183 12.19 -3.09 -11.47
N ALA A 184 13.25 -3.89 -11.30
CA ALA A 184 13.96 -4.51 -12.41
C ALA A 184 13.03 -5.43 -13.23
N LEU A 185 12.24 -6.27 -12.58
CA LEU A 185 11.30 -7.17 -13.25
C LEU A 185 10.21 -6.41 -14.00
N PHE A 186 9.63 -5.34 -13.42
CA PHE A 186 8.64 -4.52 -14.12
C PHE A 186 9.21 -3.73 -15.29
N VAL A 187 10.46 -3.26 -15.21
CA VAL A 187 11.15 -2.63 -16.34
C VAL A 187 11.35 -3.65 -17.49
N ILE A 188 11.81 -4.87 -17.18
CA ILE A 188 11.94 -5.94 -18.16
C ILE A 188 10.60 -6.23 -18.84
N LEU A 189 9.52 -6.35 -18.06
CA LEU A 189 8.17 -6.54 -18.59
C LEU A 189 7.73 -5.38 -19.48
N GLY A 190 7.95 -4.14 -19.04
CA GLY A 190 7.61 -2.95 -19.83
C GLY A 190 8.33 -2.89 -21.17
N ILE A 191 9.63 -3.22 -21.19
CA ILE A 191 10.41 -3.32 -22.42
C ILE A 191 9.83 -4.41 -23.32
N TYR A 192 9.59 -5.61 -22.78
CA TYR A 192 9.04 -6.72 -23.56
C TYR A 192 7.68 -6.37 -24.16
N VAL A 193 6.72 -5.85 -23.35
CA VAL A 193 5.38 -5.47 -23.82
C VAL A 193 5.46 -4.37 -24.87
N GLY A 194 6.39 -3.42 -24.71
CA GLY A 194 6.59 -2.31 -25.64
C GLY A 194 6.95 -2.74 -27.07
N PHE A 195 7.57 -3.91 -27.22
CA PHE A 195 7.88 -4.48 -28.55
C PHE A 195 6.76 -5.36 -29.12
N GLN A 196 5.66 -5.58 -28.40
CA GLN A 196 4.56 -6.40 -28.92
C GLN A 196 3.69 -5.62 -29.91
N PRO A 197 3.22 -6.25 -31.00
CA PRO A 197 2.26 -5.65 -31.92
C PRO A 197 0.99 -5.21 -31.17
N GLY A 198 0.50 -4.01 -31.43
CA GLY A 198 -0.70 -3.45 -30.78
C GLY A 198 -0.45 -2.71 -29.47
N ALA A 199 0.71 -2.86 -28.80
CA ALA A 199 1.02 -2.18 -27.54
C ALA A 199 0.94 -0.65 -27.64
N SER A 200 1.22 -0.08 -28.83
CA SER A 200 1.16 1.36 -29.08
C SER A 200 -0.23 1.98 -28.81
N GLU A 201 -1.31 1.22 -28.99
CA GLU A 201 -2.67 1.68 -28.67
C GLU A 201 -2.87 1.85 -27.17
N GLY A 202 -2.35 0.92 -26.36
CA GLY A 202 -2.37 1.03 -24.91
C GLY A 202 -1.58 2.25 -24.41
N TYR A 203 -0.40 2.51 -24.97
CA TYR A 203 0.38 3.71 -24.64
C TYR A 203 -0.37 4.99 -25.03
N ARG A 204 -0.97 5.05 -26.23
CA ARG A 204 -1.81 6.18 -26.64
C ARG A 204 -2.98 6.40 -25.68
N TYR A 205 -3.62 5.32 -25.23
CA TYR A 205 -4.71 5.39 -24.27
C TYR A 205 -4.27 5.98 -22.93
N ILE A 206 -3.15 5.50 -22.36
CA ILE A 206 -2.61 5.98 -21.07
C ILE A 206 -2.35 7.48 -21.09
N PHE A 207 -1.83 8.02 -22.21
CA PHE A 207 -1.46 9.44 -22.32
C PHE A 207 -2.53 10.31 -22.98
N ARG A 208 -3.66 9.72 -23.40
CA ARG A 208 -4.78 10.47 -23.93
C ARG A 208 -5.44 11.30 -22.83
N VAL A 209 -5.63 12.59 -23.10
CA VAL A 209 -6.36 13.50 -22.20
C VAL A 209 -7.67 13.88 -22.87
N ASP A 210 -8.78 13.57 -22.19
CA ASP A 210 -10.12 14.00 -22.56
C ASP A 210 -10.56 15.10 -21.60
N PRO A 211 -10.72 16.36 -22.06
CA PRO A 211 -11.15 17.47 -21.20
C PRO A 211 -12.52 17.25 -20.55
N GLU A 212 -13.41 16.46 -21.16
CA GLU A 212 -14.73 16.18 -20.59
C GLU A 212 -14.64 15.32 -19.32
N ALA A 213 -13.65 14.41 -19.22
CA ALA A 213 -13.42 13.59 -18.04
C ALA A 213 -13.14 14.41 -16.77
N PHE A 214 -12.62 15.64 -16.90
CA PHE A 214 -12.42 16.52 -15.75
C PHE A 214 -13.70 17.13 -15.18
N LYS A 215 -14.79 17.06 -15.91
CA LYS A 215 -16.12 17.50 -15.44
C LYS A 215 -16.79 16.43 -14.58
N ASP A 216 -16.35 15.18 -14.69
CA ASP A 216 -16.84 14.09 -13.86
C ASP A 216 -16.20 14.13 -12.48
N PRO A 217 -16.97 14.37 -11.41
CA PRO A 217 -16.46 14.34 -10.04
C PRO A 217 -15.79 13.02 -9.66
N ALA A 218 -16.23 11.88 -10.24
CA ALA A 218 -15.69 10.56 -9.98
C ALA A 218 -14.20 10.49 -10.32
N THR A 219 -13.75 11.10 -11.43
CA THR A 219 -12.33 11.16 -11.81
C THR A 219 -11.46 11.75 -10.69
N TRP A 220 -11.90 12.84 -10.07
CA TRP A 220 -11.18 13.51 -8.97
C TRP A 220 -11.22 12.73 -7.67
N ILE A 221 -12.39 12.19 -7.32
CA ILE A 221 -12.61 11.44 -6.08
C ILE A 221 -11.77 10.17 -6.08
N PHE A 222 -11.81 9.41 -7.17
CA PHE A 222 -11.03 8.18 -7.28
C PHE A 222 -9.52 8.44 -7.41
N ALA A 223 -9.10 9.55 -8.02
CA ALA A 223 -7.69 9.95 -8.05
C ALA A 223 -7.18 10.32 -6.65
N LEU A 224 -7.98 11.04 -5.86
CA LEU A 224 -7.66 11.38 -4.47
C LEU A 224 -7.61 10.12 -3.59
N GLY A 225 -8.62 9.25 -3.67
CA GLY A 225 -8.64 7.98 -2.94
C GLY A 225 -7.45 7.09 -3.30
N GLN A 226 -7.07 7.05 -4.59
CA GLN A 226 -5.89 6.31 -5.05
C GLN A 226 -4.59 6.87 -4.43
N ALA A 227 -4.45 8.18 -4.32
CA ALA A 227 -3.27 8.79 -3.72
C ALA A 227 -3.14 8.47 -2.22
N PHE A 228 -4.23 8.50 -1.45
CA PHE A 228 -4.23 8.08 -0.04
C PHE A 228 -3.82 6.62 0.11
N PHE A 229 -4.44 5.74 -0.67
CA PHE A 229 -4.19 4.30 -0.60
C PHE A 229 -2.75 3.96 -1.00
N SER A 230 -2.28 4.50 -2.14
CA SER A 230 -0.96 4.25 -2.69
C SER A 230 0.16 4.65 -1.72
N LEU A 231 0.05 5.83 -1.11
CA LEU A 231 1.05 6.34 -0.17
C LEU A 231 0.94 5.76 1.25
N SER A 232 0.05 4.79 1.48
CA SER A 232 -0.17 4.14 2.80
C SER A 232 -0.44 5.13 3.94
N VAL A 233 -1.13 6.23 3.66
CA VAL A 233 -1.49 7.25 4.64
C VAL A 233 -2.81 6.87 5.29
N ALA A 234 -2.74 6.33 6.50
CA ALA A 234 -3.90 5.80 7.24
C ALA A 234 -3.72 5.86 8.77
N GLY A 235 -2.75 6.63 9.26
CA GLY A 235 -2.45 6.74 10.69
C GLY A 235 -1.74 5.50 11.28
N ASN A 236 -1.19 4.63 10.45
CA ASN A 236 -0.57 3.37 10.90
C ASN A 236 0.78 3.08 10.23
N GLY A 237 0.84 2.66 8.97
CA GLY A 237 2.05 2.18 8.30
C GLY A 237 3.19 3.19 8.27
N THR A 238 2.94 4.41 7.79
CA THR A 238 3.92 5.49 7.77
C THR A 238 4.27 5.98 9.17
N LEU A 239 3.32 6.00 10.11
CA LEU A 239 3.53 6.38 11.50
C LEU A 239 4.44 5.37 12.21
N ILE A 240 4.17 4.06 12.10
CA ILE A 240 4.98 3.04 12.76
C ILE A 240 6.42 3.05 12.24
N TYR A 241 6.63 3.16 10.92
CA TYR A 241 7.98 3.28 10.36
C TYR A 241 8.66 4.58 10.76
N GLY A 242 7.93 5.68 10.85
CA GLY A 242 8.40 6.93 11.43
C GLY A 242 8.95 6.77 12.85
N SER A 243 8.32 5.91 13.67
CA SER A 243 8.75 5.68 15.06
C SER A 243 10.10 4.98 15.21
N TYR A 244 10.59 4.36 14.14
CA TYR A 244 11.91 3.70 14.10
C TYR A 244 13.02 4.61 13.57
N LEU A 245 12.71 5.86 13.19
CA LEU A 245 13.68 6.81 12.67
C LEU A 245 14.54 7.44 13.75
N SER A 246 15.80 7.71 13.40
CA SER A 246 16.67 8.59 14.18
C SER A 246 16.25 10.06 13.99
N ASP A 247 16.77 10.91 14.87
CA ASP A 247 16.54 12.36 14.77
C ASP A 247 17.39 13.02 13.68
N GLU A 248 18.35 12.29 13.10
CA GLU A 248 19.20 12.75 11.99
C GLU A 248 18.51 12.65 10.62
N GLU A 249 17.40 11.92 10.52
CA GLU A 249 16.72 11.71 9.22
C GLU A 249 15.91 12.94 8.77
N ASP A 250 16.16 13.39 7.55
CA ASP A 250 15.36 14.41 6.87
C ASP A 250 14.05 13.78 6.35
N ILE A 251 12.99 13.85 7.18
CA ILE A 251 11.70 13.24 6.84
C ILE A 251 11.07 13.85 5.57
N PRO A 252 11.00 15.19 5.36
CA PRO A 252 10.48 15.73 4.13
C PRO A 252 11.18 15.21 2.86
N ALA A 253 12.51 15.12 2.88
CA ALA A 253 13.25 14.58 1.74
C ALA A 253 12.96 13.08 1.51
N SER A 254 12.83 12.31 2.59
CA SER A 254 12.54 10.87 2.51
C SER A 254 11.10 10.61 2.07
N ALA A 255 10.13 11.36 2.56
CA ALA A 255 8.73 11.31 2.11
C ALA A 255 8.59 11.62 0.61
N GLY A 256 9.33 12.63 0.12
CA GLY A 256 9.36 12.95 -1.31
C GLY A 256 9.92 11.81 -2.17
N ARG A 257 10.96 11.11 -1.70
CA ARG A 257 11.48 9.92 -2.38
C ARG A 257 10.49 8.77 -2.39
N VAL A 258 9.81 8.52 -1.26
CA VAL A 258 8.78 7.50 -1.18
C VAL A 258 7.66 7.78 -2.17
N ALA A 259 7.11 8.99 -2.18
CA ALA A 259 6.06 9.38 -3.12
C ALA A 259 6.52 9.28 -4.59
N LEU A 260 7.77 9.63 -4.89
CA LEU A 260 8.34 9.48 -6.24
C LEU A 260 8.42 8.02 -6.67
N PHE A 261 9.00 7.14 -5.85
CA PHE A 261 9.15 5.74 -6.21
C PHE A 261 7.82 4.99 -6.23
N ASP A 262 6.89 5.34 -5.35
CA ASP A 262 5.51 4.85 -5.40
C ASP A 262 4.84 5.20 -6.73
N THR A 263 4.95 6.48 -7.13
CA THR A 263 4.40 6.95 -8.41
C THR A 263 5.07 6.25 -9.60
N ILE A 264 6.39 6.07 -9.58
CA ILE A 264 7.11 5.33 -10.64
C ILE A 264 6.59 3.90 -10.71
N ALA A 265 6.40 3.22 -9.58
CA ALA A 265 5.86 1.85 -9.56
C ALA A 265 4.45 1.78 -10.15
N ALA A 266 3.57 2.72 -9.79
CA ALA A 266 2.21 2.80 -10.31
C ALA A 266 2.20 3.02 -11.84
N ILE A 267 3.01 3.95 -12.34
CA ILE A 267 3.15 4.22 -13.77
C ILE A 267 3.74 3.02 -14.51
N LEU A 268 4.79 2.39 -13.97
CA LEU A 268 5.37 1.18 -14.57
C LEU A 268 4.33 0.06 -14.68
N ALA A 269 3.51 -0.14 -13.65
CA ALA A 269 2.46 -1.15 -13.69
C ALA A 269 1.41 -0.83 -14.79
N ALA A 270 0.99 0.43 -14.91
CA ALA A 270 0.07 0.84 -15.97
C ALA A 270 0.70 0.68 -17.36
N LEU A 271 1.99 1.03 -17.53
CA LEU A 271 2.74 0.87 -18.79
C LEU A 271 3.00 -0.59 -19.18
N VAL A 272 2.86 -1.54 -18.27
CA VAL A 272 2.92 -2.97 -18.56
C VAL A 272 1.50 -3.50 -18.84
N ILE A 273 0.55 -3.25 -17.96
CA ILE A 273 -0.75 -3.92 -17.96
C ILE A 273 -1.64 -3.40 -19.09
N ILE A 274 -1.81 -2.09 -19.24
CA ILE A 274 -2.71 -1.51 -20.24
C ILE A 274 -2.23 -1.78 -21.68
N PRO A 275 -0.93 -1.60 -22.03
CA PRO A 275 -0.45 -2.00 -23.34
C PRO A 275 -0.51 -3.52 -23.58
N ALA A 276 -0.30 -4.35 -22.55
CA ALA A 276 -0.49 -5.80 -22.68
C ALA A 276 -1.94 -6.15 -23.05
N MET A 277 -2.94 -5.49 -22.45
CA MET A 277 -4.35 -5.63 -22.82
C MET A 277 -4.59 -5.21 -24.28
N ALA A 278 -4.01 -4.10 -24.73
CA ALA A 278 -4.15 -3.61 -26.09
C ALA A 278 -3.62 -4.61 -27.15
N THR A 279 -2.56 -5.38 -26.84
CA THR A 279 -1.97 -6.36 -27.80
C THR A 279 -2.94 -7.46 -28.22
N THR A 280 -3.99 -7.72 -27.44
CA THR A 280 -4.96 -8.79 -27.71
C THR A 280 -6.34 -8.26 -28.17
N GLY A 281 -6.46 -6.94 -28.37
CA GLY A 281 -7.73 -6.30 -28.70
C GLY A 281 -8.74 -6.33 -27.55
N ALA A 282 -8.28 -6.59 -26.30
CA ALA A 282 -9.15 -6.53 -25.13
C ALA A 282 -9.65 -5.10 -24.91
N GLN A 283 -10.86 -4.96 -24.36
CA GLN A 283 -11.36 -3.66 -23.93
C GLN A 283 -10.48 -3.11 -22.82
N LEU A 284 -10.09 -1.85 -22.92
CA LEU A 284 -9.13 -1.22 -21.99
C LEU A 284 -9.80 -0.73 -20.69
N ASP A 285 -11.12 -0.89 -20.55
CA ASP A 285 -11.94 -0.50 -19.40
C ASP A 285 -12.19 -1.65 -18.40
N GLN A 286 -11.39 -2.70 -18.42
CA GLN A 286 -11.49 -3.82 -17.49
C GLN A 286 -10.80 -3.52 -16.16
N GLY A 287 -11.34 -4.07 -15.06
CA GLY A 287 -10.82 -3.82 -13.73
C GLY A 287 -11.09 -4.93 -12.71
N GLY A 288 -10.70 -4.67 -11.47
CA GLY A 288 -10.89 -5.57 -10.34
C GLY A 288 -9.92 -6.75 -10.30
N PRO A 289 -10.12 -7.74 -9.35
CA PRO A 289 -9.25 -8.92 -9.22
C PRO A 289 -9.17 -9.73 -10.50
N GLY A 290 -10.25 -9.74 -11.30
CA GLY A 290 -10.30 -10.41 -12.59
C GLY A 290 -9.20 -9.97 -13.55
N LEU A 291 -8.82 -8.69 -13.52
CA LEU A 291 -7.72 -8.20 -14.35
C LEU A 291 -6.44 -9.01 -14.12
N LEU A 292 -6.07 -9.20 -12.85
CA LEU A 292 -4.80 -9.81 -12.47
C LEU A 292 -4.81 -11.34 -12.58
N PHE A 293 -5.93 -11.97 -12.29
CA PHE A 293 -6.01 -13.42 -12.10
C PHE A 293 -6.77 -14.15 -13.20
N ILE A 294 -7.50 -13.43 -14.06
CA ILE A 294 -8.28 -14.00 -15.18
C ILE A 294 -7.75 -13.48 -16.49
N PHE A 295 -7.88 -12.17 -16.73
CA PHE A 295 -7.58 -11.59 -18.03
C PHE A 295 -6.09 -11.61 -18.34
N LEU A 296 -5.24 -11.17 -17.42
CA LEU A 296 -3.81 -11.07 -17.67
C LEU A 296 -3.11 -12.43 -17.90
N PRO A 297 -3.38 -13.50 -17.11
CA PRO A 297 -2.85 -14.83 -17.42
C PRO A 297 -3.32 -15.36 -18.78
N ASN A 298 -4.58 -15.14 -19.15
CA ASN A 298 -5.11 -15.53 -20.46
C ASN A 298 -4.38 -14.78 -21.59
N LEU A 299 -4.11 -13.49 -21.43
CA LEU A 299 -3.35 -12.68 -22.37
C LEU A 299 -1.91 -13.18 -22.51
N ILE A 300 -1.21 -13.34 -21.38
CA ILE A 300 0.18 -13.79 -21.32
C ILE A 300 0.34 -15.16 -21.97
N LYS A 301 -0.61 -16.08 -21.80
CA LYS A 301 -0.60 -17.40 -22.45
C LYS A 301 -0.50 -17.31 -23.96
N GLY A 302 -1.17 -16.35 -24.59
CA GLY A 302 -1.11 -16.11 -26.04
C GLY A 302 0.14 -15.41 -26.55
N MET A 303 0.98 -14.86 -25.67
CA MET A 303 2.18 -14.12 -26.06
C MET A 303 3.38 -15.02 -26.34
N PRO A 304 4.28 -14.66 -27.27
CA PRO A 304 5.56 -15.36 -27.44
C PRO A 304 6.34 -15.37 -26.09
N GLY A 305 6.79 -16.54 -25.66
CA GLY A 305 7.47 -16.66 -24.36
C GLY A 305 6.60 -16.38 -23.12
N GLY A 306 5.28 -16.47 -23.24
CA GLY A 306 4.31 -16.14 -22.19
C GLY A 306 4.56 -16.83 -20.86
N TRP A 307 5.09 -18.07 -20.87
CA TRP A 307 5.48 -18.76 -19.64
C TRP A 307 6.53 -17.98 -18.83
N LEU A 308 7.59 -17.49 -19.47
CA LEU A 308 8.64 -16.72 -18.81
C LEU A 308 8.09 -15.37 -18.30
N ILE A 309 7.22 -14.74 -19.09
CA ILE A 309 6.57 -13.48 -18.72
C ILE A 309 5.69 -13.67 -17.49
N ALA A 310 4.92 -14.77 -17.45
CA ALA A 310 4.09 -15.10 -16.28
C ALA A 310 4.93 -15.27 -15.00
N ILE A 311 6.07 -15.97 -15.10
CA ILE A 311 7.02 -16.10 -13.97
C ILE A 311 7.48 -14.71 -13.51
N ILE A 312 8.01 -13.90 -14.42
CA ILE A 312 8.53 -12.56 -14.09
C ILE A 312 7.44 -11.71 -13.46
N PHE A 313 6.23 -11.70 -14.03
CA PHE A 313 5.10 -10.91 -13.55
C PHE A 313 4.67 -11.35 -12.15
N PHE A 314 4.32 -12.62 -11.94
CA PHE A 314 3.79 -13.07 -10.66
C PHE A 314 4.83 -13.08 -9.54
N VAL A 315 6.12 -13.29 -9.85
CA VAL A 315 7.20 -13.10 -8.88
C VAL A 315 7.31 -11.63 -8.47
N ALA A 316 7.28 -10.70 -9.41
CA ALA A 316 7.33 -9.27 -9.11
C ALA A 316 6.12 -8.83 -8.26
N VAL A 317 4.91 -9.28 -8.60
CA VAL A 317 3.68 -9.02 -7.83
C VAL A 317 3.77 -9.61 -6.42
N LEU A 318 4.33 -10.82 -6.27
CA LEU A 318 4.55 -11.46 -4.97
C LEU A 318 5.50 -10.63 -4.09
N LEU A 319 6.60 -10.13 -4.64
CA LEU A 319 7.55 -9.30 -3.89
C LEU A 319 6.91 -7.99 -3.41
N ALA A 320 6.19 -7.29 -4.27
CA ALA A 320 5.50 -6.05 -3.90
C ALA A 320 4.38 -6.28 -2.88
N GLY A 321 3.57 -7.31 -3.05
CA GLY A 321 2.53 -7.65 -2.09
C GLY A 321 3.08 -8.06 -0.73
N MET A 322 4.22 -8.80 -0.70
CA MET A 322 4.87 -9.23 0.54
C MET A 322 5.40 -8.04 1.34
N THR A 323 6.02 -7.05 0.70
CA THR A 323 6.55 -5.87 1.40
C THR A 323 5.44 -5.01 2.01
N SER A 324 4.30 -4.88 1.34
CA SER A 324 3.12 -4.22 1.88
C SER A 324 2.50 -5.01 3.05
N LEU A 325 2.41 -6.34 2.95
CA LEU A 325 1.89 -7.19 4.01
C LEU A 325 2.73 -7.09 5.28
N ILE A 326 4.06 -7.06 5.14
CA ILE A 326 5.02 -6.83 6.24
C ILE A 326 4.70 -5.52 6.97
N ASN A 327 4.50 -4.43 6.25
CA ASN A 327 4.19 -3.14 6.85
C ASN A 327 2.84 -3.14 7.57
N LEU A 328 1.81 -3.73 6.96
CA LEU A 328 0.47 -3.78 7.54
C LEU A 328 0.41 -4.57 8.85
N TYR A 329 1.20 -5.64 9.00
CA TYR A 329 1.28 -6.39 10.25
C TYR A 329 2.18 -5.72 11.30
N GLU A 330 3.10 -4.83 10.91
CA GLU A 330 4.06 -4.24 11.85
C GLU A 330 3.39 -3.37 12.93
N ALA A 331 2.42 -2.54 12.58
CA ALA A 331 1.73 -1.69 13.54
C ALA A 331 0.93 -2.49 14.60
N PRO A 332 0.15 -3.53 14.24
CA PRO A 332 -0.45 -4.45 15.21
C PRO A 332 0.57 -5.18 16.09
N ILE A 333 1.66 -5.69 15.50
CA ILE A 333 2.71 -6.42 16.24
C ILE A 333 3.37 -5.50 17.26
N ALA A 334 3.78 -4.29 16.85
CA ALA A 334 4.36 -3.30 17.75
C ALA A 334 3.39 -2.93 18.88
N THR A 335 2.11 -2.83 18.57
CA THR A 335 1.06 -2.58 19.58
C THR A 335 0.96 -3.72 20.59
N VAL A 336 0.98 -4.97 20.14
CA VAL A 336 0.97 -6.15 21.02
C VAL A 336 2.22 -6.16 21.92
N GLN A 337 3.40 -5.85 21.36
CA GLN A 337 4.64 -5.73 22.14
C GLN A 337 4.52 -4.64 23.23
N GLU A 338 4.02 -3.46 22.87
CA GLU A 338 3.92 -2.31 23.77
C GLU A 338 2.87 -2.52 24.88
N LYS A 339 1.67 -3.00 24.53
CA LYS A 339 0.56 -3.13 25.49
C LYS A 339 0.63 -4.36 26.37
N PHE A 340 1.09 -5.48 25.83
CA PHE A 340 1.22 -6.74 26.57
C PHE A 340 2.63 -7.00 27.06
N LYS A 341 3.59 -6.11 26.77
CA LYS A 341 5.02 -6.24 27.13
C LYS A 341 5.64 -7.56 26.66
N LEU A 342 5.19 -8.05 25.52
CA LEU A 342 5.68 -9.27 24.89
C LEU A 342 6.96 -9.01 24.09
N GLY A 343 7.80 -10.03 23.97
CA GLY A 343 8.90 -10.03 23.02
C GLY A 343 8.41 -10.07 21.58
N ARG A 344 9.30 -9.81 20.62
CA ARG A 344 8.99 -9.76 19.18
C ARG A 344 8.35 -11.06 18.67
N VAL A 345 9.00 -12.19 18.95
CA VAL A 345 8.55 -13.50 18.45
C VAL A 345 7.14 -13.87 18.95
N PRO A 346 6.82 -13.83 20.27
CA PRO A 346 5.46 -14.13 20.72
C PRO A 346 4.42 -13.11 20.21
N ALA A 347 4.78 -11.84 20.04
CA ALA A 347 3.87 -10.85 19.45
C ALA A 347 3.54 -11.17 17.99
N CYS A 348 4.53 -11.55 17.17
CA CYS A 348 4.33 -12.01 15.80
C CYS A 348 3.48 -13.29 15.77
N ALA A 349 3.75 -14.26 16.65
CA ALA A 349 2.98 -15.51 16.71
C ALA A 349 1.52 -15.24 17.06
N PHE A 350 1.25 -14.42 18.08
CA PHE A 350 -0.12 -14.05 18.46
C PHE A 350 -0.86 -13.35 17.31
N THR A 351 -0.25 -12.31 16.73
CA THR A 351 -0.86 -11.55 15.63
C THR A 351 -1.05 -12.41 14.38
N GLY A 352 -0.08 -13.29 14.09
CA GLY A 352 -0.15 -14.24 12.99
C GLY A 352 -1.28 -15.27 13.15
N ILE A 353 -1.47 -15.83 14.35
CA ILE A 353 -2.58 -16.76 14.65
C ILE A 353 -3.93 -16.06 14.43
N VAL A 354 -4.10 -14.84 14.96
CA VAL A 354 -5.30 -14.04 14.71
C VAL A 354 -5.48 -13.81 13.20
N GLY A 355 -4.39 -13.45 12.51
CA GLY A 355 -4.38 -13.24 11.05
C GLY A 355 -4.84 -14.49 10.28
N VAL A 356 -4.31 -15.68 10.61
CA VAL A 356 -4.74 -16.94 9.98
C VAL A 356 -6.23 -17.18 10.21
N ILE A 357 -6.66 -17.19 11.47
CA ILE A 357 -8.05 -17.54 11.81
C ILE A 357 -9.04 -16.63 11.10
N VAL A 358 -8.86 -15.31 11.19
CA VAL A 358 -9.81 -14.36 10.61
C VAL A 358 -9.72 -14.37 9.08
N SER A 359 -8.53 -14.46 8.49
CA SER A 359 -8.38 -14.51 7.03
C SER A 359 -9.03 -15.74 6.40
N LEU A 360 -9.05 -16.89 7.08
CA LEU A 360 -9.78 -18.07 6.63
C LEU A 360 -11.30 -17.85 6.62
N LEU A 361 -11.82 -17.10 7.58
CA LEU A 361 -13.25 -16.84 7.70
C LEU A 361 -13.78 -15.83 6.69
N ILE A 362 -12.93 -14.87 6.25
CA ILE A 362 -13.35 -13.78 5.37
C ILE A 362 -13.11 -14.05 3.88
N GLN A 363 -12.59 -15.21 3.47
CA GLN A 363 -12.24 -15.49 2.06
C GLN A 363 -13.38 -15.16 1.09
N GLY A 364 -14.62 -15.55 1.43
CA GLY A 364 -15.78 -15.33 0.57
C GLY A 364 -16.26 -13.88 0.49
N ILE A 365 -15.81 -13.00 1.37
CA ILE A 365 -16.20 -11.58 1.44
C ILE A 365 -15.00 -10.64 1.36
N VAL A 366 -13.85 -11.13 0.91
CA VAL A 366 -12.59 -10.35 0.96
C VAL A 366 -12.67 -9.04 0.16
N SER A 367 -13.40 -9.01 -0.94
CA SER A 367 -13.60 -7.77 -1.72
C SER A 367 -14.33 -6.71 -0.91
N ASP A 368 -15.50 -7.04 -0.39
CA ASP A 368 -16.30 -6.12 0.45
C ASP A 368 -15.55 -5.71 1.71
N TRP A 369 -14.81 -6.68 2.31
CA TRP A 369 -13.94 -6.42 3.45
C TRP A 369 -12.88 -5.36 3.15
N MET A 370 -12.18 -5.48 2.02
CA MET A 370 -11.14 -4.54 1.60
C MET A 370 -11.72 -3.18 1.22
N ASP A 371 -12.90 -3.15 0.60
CA ASP A 371 -13.59 -1.92 0.24
C ASP A 371 -13.99 -1.12 1.49
N VAL A 372 -14.58 -1.76 2.49
CA VAL A 372 -14.93 -1.11 3.77
C VAL A 372 -13.69 -0.50 4.43
N LEU A 373 -12.56 -1.20 4.42
CA LEU A 373 -11.34 -0.70 5.04
C LEU A 373 -10.72 0.46 4.28
N SER A 374 -10.62 0.37 2.95
CA SER A 374 -10.01 1.41 2.13
C SER A 374 -10.85 2.67 2.02
N ILE A 375 -12.18 2.52 1.96
CA ILE A 375 -13.11 3.65 1.79
C ILE A 375 -13.35 4.38 3.12
N TYR A 376 -13.48 3.64 4.23
CA TYR A 376 -13.88 4.26 5.51
C TYR A 376 -12.74 4.34 6.53
N ILE A 377 -12.05 3.23 6.78
CA ILE A 377 -11.11 3.14 7.91
C ILE A 377 -9.79 3.86 7.61
N CYS A 378 -9.26 3.74 6.39
CA CYS A 378 -8.01 4.40 6.03
C CYS A 378 -8.11 5.94 6.07
N PRO A 379 -9.10 6.60 5.42
CA PRO A 379 -9.24 8.04 5.52
C PRO A 379 -9.54 8.52 6.96
N LEU A 380 -10.31 7.76 7.73
CA LEU A 380 -10.57 8.05 9.14
C LEU A 380 -9.27 8.01 9.96
N GLY A 381 -8.45 6.97 9.78
CA GLY A 381 -7.16 6.83 10.45
C GLY A 381 -6.20 7.97 10.12
N ALA A 382 -6.10 8.33 8.83
CA ALA A 382 -5.29 9.46 8.37
C ALA A 382 -5.76 10.80 8.98
N GLY A 383 -7.08 11.05 8.97
CA GLY A 383 -7.69 12.23 9.57
C GLY A 383 -7.44 12.32 11.07
N LEU A 384 -7.59 11.22 11.80
CA LEU A 384 -7.32 11.16 13.24
C LEU A 384 -5.83 11.40 13.56
N ALA A 385 -4.91 10.80 12.81
CA ALA A 385 -3.48 11.08 12.96
C ALA A 385 -3.16 12.54 12.69
N GLY A 386 -3.76 13.11 11.64
CA GLY A 386 -3.67 14.53 11.32
C GLY A 386 -4.20 15.43 12.44
N ILE A 387 -5.37 15.12 13.04
CA ILE A 387 -5.88 15.84 14.20
C ILE A 387 -4.89 15.78 15.36
N MET A 388 -4.37 14.59 15.69
CA MET A 388 -3.42 14.44 16.80
C MET A 388 -2.17 15.29 16.58
N PHE A 389 -1.57 15.22 15.40
CA PHE A 389 -0.31 15.90 15.12
C PHE A 389 -0.51 17.41 14.93
N PHE A 390 -1.45 17.83 14.06
CA PHE A 390 -1.59 19.24 13.68
C PHE A 390 -2.49 20.08 14.62
N TRP A 391 -3.49 19.47 15.27
CA TRP A 391 -4.43 20.19 16.12
C TRP A 391 -4.12 20.03 17.61
N VAL A 392 -3.77 18.80 18.06
CA VAL A 392 -3.55 18.52 19.47
C VAL A 392 -2.14 18.89 19.91
N CYS A 393 -1.11 18.50 19.15
CA CYS A 393 0.29 18.84 19.47
C CYS A 393 0.64 20.32 19.24
N GLY A 394 0.00 20.98 18.27
CA GLY A 394 0.12 22.39 18.00
C GLY A 394 1.34 22.80 17.18
N LYS A 395 1.35 24.07 16.73
CA LYS A 395 2.28 24.60 15.71
C LYS A 395 3.76 24.43 16.05
N ALA A 396 4.17 24.89 17.23
CA ALA A 396 5.58 24.87 17.63
C ALA A 396 6.16 23.45 17.68
N PHE A 397 5.35 22.48 18.14
CA PHE A 397 5.74 21.08 18.18
C PHE A 397 5.89 20.51 16.77
N VAL A 398 4.91 20.73 15.89
CA VAL A 398 4.94 20.26 14.50
C VAL A 398 6.14 20.83 13.75
N GLU A 399 6.34 22.15 13.80
CA GLU A 399 7.48 22.82 13.14
C GLU A 399 8.81 22.28 13.64
N LYS A 400 8.97 22.07 14.94
CA LYS A 400 10.17 21.46 15.50
C LYS A 400 10.39 20.05 14.93
N GLN A 401 9.37 19.20 14.96
CA GLN A 401 9.49 17.79 14.54
C GLN A 401 9.75 17.65 13.04
N VAL A 402 9.12 18.46 12.21
CA VAL A 402 9.34 18.42 10.75
C VAL A 402 10.72 18.92 10.38
N ASN A 403 11.28 19.88 11.14
CA ASN A 403 12.61 20.43 10.86
C ASN A 403 13.76 19.65 11.54
N THR A 404 13.48 18.71 12.42
CA THR A 404 14.51 17.84 13.02
C THR A 404 15.21 17.02 11.92
N GLY A 405 16.54 16.98 11.93
CA GLY A 405 17.36 16.31 10.92
C GLY A 405 17.55 17.08 9.60
N ARG A 406 17.16 18.37 9.55
CA ARG A 406 17.30 19.21 8.36
C ARG A 406 18.31 20.33 8.58
N GLU A 407 19.09 20.63 7.53
CA GLU A 407 19.97 21.79 7.48
C GLU A 407 19.19 23.08 7.19
N THR A 408 18.16 22.99 6.33
CA THR A 408 17.33 24.13 5.96
C THR A 408 15.89 23.93 6.45
N PRO A 409 15.28 24.94 7.08
CA PRO A 409 13.89 24.84 7.54
C PRO A 409 12.92 24.53 6.40
N PHE A 410 11.97 23.65 6.69
CA PHE A 410 10.86 23.37 5.78
C PHE A 410 9.91 24.58 5.72
N THR A 411 9.05 24.62 4.71
CA THR A 411 8.19 25.80 4.47
C THR A 411 7.36 26.18 5.71
N LYS A 412 7.34 27.45 6.06
CA LYS A 412 6.53 27.99 7.17
C LYS A 412 5.02 27.77 7.00
N GLN A 413 4.57 27.57 5.77
CA GLN A 413 3.15 27.34 5.46
C GLN A 413 2.71 25.90 5.71
N TYR A 414 3.65 24.95 5.86
CA TYR A 414 3.37 23.53 6.01
C TYR A 414 2.31 23.24 7.08
N TYR A 415 2.50 23.77 8.29
CA TYR A 415 1.54 23.57 9.38
C TYR A 415 0.14 24.07 9.01
N THR A 416 0.02 25.22 8.40
CA THR A 416 -1.26 25.82 8.02
C THR A 416 -1.96 24.99 6.94
N ILE A 417 -1.21 24.56 5.93
CA ILE A 417 -1.73 23.70 4.86
C ILE A 417 -2.22 22.37 5.44
N CYS A 418 -1.41 21.71 6.28
CA CYS A 418 -1.80 20.45 6.87
C CYS A 418 -3.02 20.58 7.79
N LYS A 419 -3.06 21.60 8.62
CA LYS A 419 -4.14 21.80 9.58
C LYS A 419 -5.48 22.12 8.91
N TYR A 420 -5.49 23.03 7.92
CA TYR A 420 -6.72 23.58 7.36
C TYR A 420 -7.11 23.04 6.00
N PHE A 421 -6.22 22.28 5.36
CA PHE A 421 -6.50 21.65 4.07
C PHE A 421 -6.39 20.11 4.16
N TYR A 422 -5.22 19.55 4.50
CA TYR A 422 -5.02 18.11 4.52
C TYR A 422 -5.99 17.39 5.47
N VAL A 423 -6.11 17.83 6.74
CA VAL A 423 -7.00 17.17 7.70
C VAL A 423 -8.47 17.22 7.26
N PRO A 424 -9.05 18.38 6.84
CA PRO A 424 -10.38 18.40 6.25
C PRO A 424 -10.54 17.50 5.02
N VAL A 425 -9.55 17.43 4.12
CA VAL A 425 -9.60 16.55 2.94
C VAL A 425 -9.73 15.09 3.34
N CYS A 426 -9.06 14.61 4.40
CA CYS A 426 -9.24 13.23 4.88
C CYS A 426 -10.71 12.92 5.22
N PHE A 427 -11.40 13.85 5.89
CA PHE A 427 -12.82 13.67 6.24
C PHE A 427 -13.75 13.88 5.04
N ILE A 428 -13.39 14.75 4.10
CA ILE A 428 -14.14 14.89 2.84
C ILE A 428 -14.10 13.56 2.06
N VAL A 429 -12.92 12.93 1.93
CA VAL A 429 -12.78 11.61 1.28
C VAL A 429 -13.64 10.56 1.98
N LEU A 430 -13.63 10.54 3.32
CA LEU A 430 -14.47 9.64 4.10
C LEU A 430 -15.97 9.87 3.82
N ILE A 431 -16.42 11.11 3.82
CA ILE A 431 -17.83 11.45 3.58
C ILE A 431 -18.23 11.07 2.14
N LEU A 432 -17.39 11.39 1.16
CA LEU A 432 -17.65 11.04 -0.24
C LEU A 432 -17.72 9.53 -0.44
N GLY A 433 -16.87 8.76 0.24
CA GLY A 433 -16.93 7.29 0.22
C GLY A 433 -18.20 6.70 0.86
N ILE A 434 -18.91 7.46 1.71
CA ILE A 434 -20.21 7.04 2.28
C ILE A 434 -21.38 7.36 1.35
N VAL A 435 -21.26 8.42 0.55
CA VAL A 435 -22.37 8.97 -0.26
C VAL A 435 -22.41 8.38 -1.67
N LEU A 436 -21.24 7.99 -2.20
CA LEU A 436 -21.07 7.39 -3.53
C LEU A 436 -21.03 5.86 -3.46
#